data_b7eb3b0f245c09a1e60724964357cfa3
#
_entry.id   b7eb3b0f245c09a1e60724964357cfa3
#
_cell.length_a   1.000
_cell.length_b   1.000
_cell.length_c   1.000
_cell.angle_alpha   90.00
_cell.angle_beta   90.00
_cell.angle_gamma   90.00
#
_symmetry.space_group_name_H-M   'P 1'
#
loop_
_entity.id
_entity.type
_entity.pdbx_description
1 polymer ?
#
loop_
_entity_poly.entity_id
_entity_poly.type
_entity_poly.pdbx_seq_one_letter_code
_entity_poly.pdbx_strand_id
1 'polypeptide(L)'
;MKILVIGSGGREHALAWRLAQSPRVEKVYVAPGNAGTAGTPNLENLAISDLNELADFAASNDIAFTVVGPEAPLAKGVVNIFRDRGLKIFGPTKEAAQLESSKDFAKAFMKRHGIPTAEYETFTDAEAAHAYVRRKGAPIVIKADGLAAGKGVVVAMTEEDAHEAVDFMLQDNKLGDAGARIVIEDYLDGEEASFIVMVDGEHVLPMATSQDHKRLLDNDEGPNTGGMGAYSPAPVVTPEIYQMVMDQIIYPTVRGMKEDGIVFTGFLYAGLMISKDSSGKPTVKTLEFNCRFGDPETQPMSRLKSDFSELIEAGIDGSLDKVIAEWDPRCALGVVLASKGYPTAPRKGDVISGTELQGDDTITFHAGTKFNDKGELVTSGGRVLCVVGLGDDLHQARDKAYKALDKIHFDGMQYRKDIGHRAL
;
A
#
# COMPACT_ATOMS: atom_id res chain seq x y z
N MET A 1 -0.47 22.96 14.48
CA MET A 1 0.38 22.85 13.28
C MET A 1 -0.44 22.54 12.05
N LYS A 2 0.08 22.87 10.87
CA LYS A 2 -0.50 22.52 9.58
C LYS A 2 0.35 21.43 8.94
N ILE A 3 -0.31 20.45 8.32
CA ILE A 3 0.34 19.29 7.72
C ILE A 3 -0.12 19.16 6.26
N LEU A 4 0.75 18.67 5.40
CA LEU A 4 0.44 18.33 4.01
C LEU A 4 0.50 16.81 3.82
N VAL A 5 -0.55 16.23 3.22
CA VAL A 5 -0.58 14.85 2.77
C VAL A 5 -0.68 14.82 1.25
N ILE A 6 0.25 14.15 0.59
CA ILE A 6 0.26 14.05 -0.87
C ILE A 6 -0.48 12.78 -1.27
N GLY A 7 -1.46 12.93 -2.16
CA GLY A 7 -2.24 11.83 -2.73
C GLY A 7 -3.73 12.11 -2.77
N SER A 8 -4.50 11.16 -3.30
CA SER A 8 -5.94 11.31 -3.53
C SER A 8 -6.76 10.05 -3.24
N GLY A 9 -6.15 9.00 -2.72
CA GLY A 9 -6.81 7.72 -2.50
C GLY A 9 -7.37 7.52 -1.10
N GLY A 10 -7.89 6.35 -0.85
CA GLY A 10 -8.43 5.97 0.46
C GLY A 10 -7.38 5.94 1.56
N ARG A 11 -6.16 5.53 1.23
CA ARG A 11 -5.01 5.58 2.13
C ARG A 11 -4.75 7.02 2.59
N GLU A 12 -4.74 7.99 1.68
CA GLU A 12 -4.50 9.38 2.01
C GLU A 12 -5.64 9.98 2.82
N HIS A 13 -6.88 9.59 2.53
CA HIS A 13 -8.01 10.00 3.37
C HIS A 13 -7.85 9.48 4.80
N ALA A 14 -7.47 8.21 4.96
CA ALA A 14 -7.25 7.61 6.28
C ALA A 14 -6.08 8.26 7.03
N LEU A 15 -4.96 8.52 6.34
CA LEU A 15 -3.80 9.19 6.93
C LEU A 15 -4.15 10.60 7.39
N ALA A 16 -4.78 11.40 6.53
CA ALA A 16 -5.17 12.78 6.83
C ALA A 16 -6.19 12.84 7.96
N TRP A 17 -7.18 11.96 7.92
CA TRP A 17 -8.20 11.84 8.97
C TRP A 17 -7.56 11.56 10.34
N ARG A 18 -6.59 10.63 10.39
CA ARG A 18 -5.92 10.27 11.64
C ARG A 18 -5.03 11.41 12.16
N LEU A 19 -4.30 12.06 11.27
CA LEU A 19 -3.48 13.23 11.63
C LEU A 19 -4.34 14.38 12.18
N ALA A 20 -5.50 14.63 11.59
CA ALA A 20 -6.41 15.69 12.01
C ALA A 20 -7.04 15.47 13.38
N GLN A 21 -7.00 14.25 13.91
CA GLN A 21 -7.52 13.95 15.27
C GLN A 21 -6.56 14.39 16.37
N SER A 22 -5.33 14.72 16.06
CA SER A 22 -4.37 15.23 17.04
C SER A 22 -4.78 16.65 17.48
N PRO A 23 -4.77 16.93 18.81
CA PRO A 23 -5.03 18.31 19.28
C PRO A 23 -3.94 19.29 18.88
N ARG A 24 -2.78 18.81 18.44
CA ARG A 24 -1.67 19.63 17.93
C ARG A 24 -1.89 20.11 16.51
N VAL A 25 -2.82 19.48 15.77
CA VAL A 25 -3.04 19.71 14.35
C VAL A 25 -4.27 20.58 14.14
N GLU A 26 -4.07 21.76 13.56
CA GLU A 26 -5.17 22.67 13.23
C GLU A 26 -5.76 22.39 11.84
N LYS A 27 -4.94 21.95 10.89
CA LYS A 27 -5.36 21.67 9.52
C LYS A 27 -4.43 20.68 8.83
N VAL A 28 -5.03 19.80 8.00
CA VAL A 28 -4.32 18.94 7.09
C VAL A 28 -4.76 19.25 5.66
N TYR A 29 -3.81 19.69 4.83
CA TYR A 29 -4.03 19.83 3.40
C TYR A 29 -3.79 18.50 2.72
N VAL A 30 -4.65 18.12 1.77
CA VAL A 30 -4.52 16.89 1.00
C VAL A 30 -4.41 17.25 -0.48
N ALA A 31 -3.32 16.85 -1.11
CA ALA A 31 -3.02 17.28 -2.48
C ALA A 31 -2.91 16.07 -3.44
N PRO A 32 -3.84 15.91 -4.39
CA PRO A 32 -5.00 16.78 -4.63
C PRO A 32 -6.24 16.46 -3.78
N GLY A 33 -6.28 15.33 -3.06
CA GLY A 33 -7.43 14.90 -2.28
C GLY A 33 -8.57 14.35 -3.14
N ASN A 34 -9.70 14.12 -2.49
CA ASN A 34 -10.92 13.59 -3.12
C ASN A 34 -12.16 14.22 -2.46
N ALA A 35 -13.36 13.73 -2.79
CA ALA A 35 -14.58 14.28 -2.21
C ALA A 35 -14.69 14.03 -0.70
N GLY A 36 -14.16 12.91 -0.20
CA GLY A 36 -14.15 12.60 1.23
C GLY A 36 -13.23 13.51 2.03
N THR A 37 -12.03 13.78 1.52
CA THR A 37 -11.10 14.72 2.17
C THR A 37 -11.62 16.15 2.14
N ALA A 38 -12.36 16.54 1.09
CA ALA A 38 -13.02 17.84 1.04
C ALA A 38 -14.12 17.98 2.11
N GLY A 39 -14.78 16.88 2.48
CA GLY A 39 -15.90 16.89 3.42
C GLY A 39 -15.55 16.51 4.85
N THR A 40 -14.31 16.23 5.16
CA THR A 40 -13.88 15.84 6.52
C THR A 40 -13.42 17.09 7.29
N PRO A 41 -13.87 17.26 8.58
CA PRO A 41 -13.45 18.40 9.38
C PRO A 41 -11.93 18.51 9.50
N ASN A 42 -11.41 19.73 9.43
CA ASN A 42 -10.00 20.09 9.51
C ASN A 42 -9.13 19.58 8.33
N LEU A 43 -9.74 19.03 7.29
CA LEU A 43 -9.08 18.69 6.04
C LEU A 43 -9.47 19.71 4.95
N GLU A 44 -8.50 20.01 4.10
CA GLU A 44 -8.72 20.90 2.94
C GLU A 44 -7.98 20.35 1.73
N ASN A 45 -8.68 20.20 0.61
CA ASN A 45 -8.07 19.78 -0.63
C ASN A 45 -7.22 20.90 -1.24
N LEU A 46 -6.12 20.51 -1.86
CA LEU A 46 -5.19 21.39 -2.51
C LEU A 46 -4.97 20.90 -3.95
N ALA A 47 -5.47 21.64 -4.93
CA ALA A 47 -5.41 21.26 -6.34
C ALA A 47 -4.01 21.50 -6.93
N ILE A 48 -2.98 20.88 -6.36
CA ILE A 48 -1.59 20.94 -6.80
C ILE A 48 -1.07 19.53 -6.97
N SER A 49 -0.49 19.23 -8.12
CA SER A 49 0.14 17.93 -8.43
C SER A 49 1.63 18.05 -8.73
N ASP A 50 2.09 19.21 -9.20
CA ASP A 50 3.50 19.46 -9.47
C ASP A 50 4.32 19.45 -8.18
N LEU A 51 5.41 18.69 -8.15
CA LEU A 51 6.20 18.48 -6.94
C LEU A 51 6.89 19.76 -6.47
N ASN A 52 7.36 20.61 -7.39
CA ASN A 52 7.99 21.88 -7.04
C ASN A 52 6.95 22.88 -6.51
N GLU A 53 5.75 22.90 -7.10
CA GLU A 53 4.65 23.73 -6.61
C GLU A 53 4.18 23.29 -5.22
N LEU A 54 4.17 21.98 -4.93
CA LEU A 54 3.89 21.47 -3.59
C LEU A 54 4.93 21.94 -2.58
N ALA A 55 6.20 21.95 -2.95
CA ALA A 55 7.27 22.47 -2.10
C ALA A 55 7.12 23.99 -1.89
N ASP A 56 6.76 24.74 -2.92
CA ASP A 56 6.47 26.17 -2.81
C ASP A 56 5.32 26.42 -1.81
N PHE A 57 4.26 25.64 -1.91
CA PHE A 57 3.12 25.73 -0.99
C PHE A 57 3.55 25.45 0.44
N ALA A 58 4.31 24.37 0.66
CA ALA A 58 4.78 24.00 2.00
C ALA A 58 5.65 25.10 2.62
N ALA A 59 6.53 25.72 1.83
CA ALA A 59 7.38 26.81 2.28
C ALA A 59 6.57 28.07 2.62
N SER A 60 5.55 28.40 1.81
CA SER A 60 4.78 29.64 1.95
C SER A 60 3.66 29.58 2.98
N ASN A 61 3.28 28.40 3.44
CA ASN A 61 2.12 28.19 4.32
C ASN A 61 2.47 27.57 5.67
N ASP A 62 3.73 27.65 6.09
CA ASP A 62 4.19 27.16 7.40
C ASP A 62 3.79 25.69 7.66
N ILE A 63 3.94 24.86 6.66
CA ILE A 63 3.67 23.42 6.80
C ILE A 63 4.72 22.79 7.72
N ALA A 64 4.27 22.22 8.83
CA ALA A 64 5.15 21.61 9.82
C ALA A 64 5.91 20.39 9.25
N PHE A 65 5.20 19.54 8.53
CA PHE A 65 5.78 18.44 7.77
C PHE A 65 4.81 17.93 6.70
N THR A 66 5.36 17.18 5.76
CA THR A 66 4.61 16.54 4.67
C THR A 66 4.72 15.02 4.77
N VAL A 67 3.62 14.32 4.49
CA VAL A 67 3.55 12.85 4.41
C VAL A 67 3.17 12.48 2.99
N VAL A 68 3.89 11.53 2.40
CA VAL A 68 3.63 11.07 1.02
C VAL A 68 2.85 9.76 1.07
N GLY A 69 1.68 9.72 0.43
CA GLY A 69 0.84 8.53 0.37
C GLY A 69 1.28 7.55 -0.73
N PRO A 70 1.25 7.95 -2.02
CA PRO A 70 1.50 7.02 -3.13
C PRO A 70 2.97 6.92 -3.52
N GLU A 71 3.28 5.89 -4.31
CA GLU A 71 4.63 5.58 -4.77
C GLU A 71 5.17 6.51 -5.86
N ALA A 72 4.31 7.01 -6.74
CA ALA A 72 4.76 7.79 -7.90
C ALA A 72 5.54 9.06 -7.52
N PRO A 73 5.07 9.90 -6.60
CA PRO A 73 5.84 11.05 -6.16
C PRO A 73 7.18 10.69 -5.51
N LEU A 74 7.23 9.57 -4.78
CA LEU A 74 8.47 9.08 -4.16
C LEU A 74 9.50 8.70 -5.22
N ALA A 75 9.08 7.96 -6.23
CA ALA A 75 9.93 7.56 -7.35
C ALA A 75 10.44 8.76 -8.16
N LYS A 76 9.68 9.84 -8.19
CA LYS A 76 10.05 11.10 -8.87
C LYS A 76 10.92 12.02 -8.02
N GLY A 77 11.19 11.69 -6.77
CA GLY A 77 12.10 12.44 -5.92
C GLY A 77 11.47 13.59 -5.12
N VAL A 78 10.19 13.51 -4.77
CA VAL A 78 9.52 14.56 -3.96
C VAL A 78 10.24 14.79 -2.64
N VAL A 79 10.74 13.73 -2.00
CA VAL A 79 11.48 13.85 -0.73
C VAL A 79 12.78 14.61 -0.92
N ASN A 80 13.50 14.31 -2.01
CA ASN A 80 14.74 15.02 -2.37
C ASN A 80 14.48 16.53 -2.57
N ILE A 81 13.43 16.86 -3.33
CA ILE A 81 13.04 18.26 -3.60
C ILE A 81 12.76 19.00 -2.29
N PHE A 82 11.97 18.42 -1.40
CA PHE A 82 11.61 19.06 -0.12
C PHE A 82 12.84 19.22 0.77
N ARG A 83 13.67 18.19 0.90
CA ARG A 83 14.86 18.24 1.75
C ARG A 83 15.89 19.26 1.24
N ASP A 84 16.07 19.37 -0.07
CA ASP A 84 16.97 20.37 -0.67
C ASP A 84 16.55 21.80 -0.32
N ARG A 85 15.27 21.99 0.01
CA ARG A 85 14.71 23.28 0.42
C ARG A 85 14.57 23.42 1.94
N GLY A 86 15.07 22.47 2.70
CA GLY A 86 14.97 22.47 4.17
C GLY A 86 13.57 22.22 4.71
N LEU A 87 12.69 21.61 3.91
CA LEU A 87 11.31 21.32 4.29
C LEU A 87 11.23 19.90 4.87
N LYS A 88 10.57 19.75 6.02
CA LYS A 88 10.40 18.46 6.66
C LYS A 88 9.40 17.60 5.89
N ILE A 89 9.78 16.35 5.65
CA ILE A 89 8.96 15.40 4.91
C ILE A 89 9.28 13.96 5.40
N PHE A 90 8.24 13.14 5.54
CA PHE A 90 8.40 11.74 5.89
C PHE A 90 8.18 10.87 4.65
N GLY A 91 9.22 10.18 4.25
CA GLY A 91 9.25 9.30 3.08
C GLY A 91 10.68 9.01 2.67
N PRO A 92 10.89 7.99 1.83
CA PRO A 92 12.21 7.67 1.29
C PRO A 92 12.60 8.64 0.17
N THR A 93 13.90 8.86 0.03
CA THR A 93 14.46 9.53 -1.14
C THR A 93 14.18 8.71 -2.40
N LYS A 94 14.34 9.32 -3.57
CA LYS A 94 14.24 8.62 -4.86
C LYS A 94 15.13 7.38 -4.90
N GLU A 95 16.35 7.51 -4.37
CA GLU A 95 17.33 6.43 -4.30
C GLU A 95 16.85 5.28 -3.42
N ALA A 96 16.30 5.58 -2.23
CA ALA A 96 15.74 4.57 -1.34
C ALA A 96 14.44 3.96 -1.88
N ALA A 97 13.65 4.75 -2.58
CA ALA A 97 12.39 4.29 -3.17
C ALA A 97 12.59 3.26 -4.29
N GLN A 98 13.80 3.03 -4.76
CA GLN A 98 14.11 1.97 -5.72
C GLN A 98 13.75 0.58 -5.21
N LEU A 99 13.67 0.37 -3.89
CA LEU A 99 13.17 -0.90 -3.33
C LEU A 99 11.77 -1.24 -3.82
N GLU A 100 10.98 -0.26 -4.21
CA GLU A 100 9.66 -0.47 -4.81
C GLU A 100 9.67 -0.17 -6.32
N SER A 101 10.33 0.89 -6.76
CA SER A 101 10.29 1.34 -8.14
C SER A 101 11.09 0.47 -9.11
N SER A 102 11.98 -0.39 -8.60
CA SER A 102 12.73 -1.34 -9.40
C SER A 102 12.79 -2.70 -8.70
N LYS A 103 12.12 -3.69 -9.28
CA LYS A 103 12.12 -5.05 -8.75
C LYS A 103 13.48 -5.73 -8.88
N ASP A 104 14.23 -5.42 -9.95
CA ASP A 104 15.61 -5.87 -10.11
C ASP A 104 16.51 -5.33 -9.01
N PHE A 105 16.40 -4.03 -8.70
CA PHE A 105 17.12 -3.41 -7.58
C PHE A 105 16.81 -4.12 -6.26
N ALA A 106 15.52 -4.32 -5.97
CA ALA A 106 15.08 -4.96 -4.72
C ALA A 106 15.58 -6.41 -4.61
N LYS A 107 15.51 -7.17 -5.70
CA LYS A 107 15.98 -8.57 -5.72
C LYS A 107 17.48 -8.66 -5.55
N ALA A 108 18.24 -7.84 -6.26
CA ALA A 108 19.71 -7.79 -6.13
C ALA A 108 20.11 -7.38 -4.70
N PHE A 109 19.41 -6.41 -4.14
CA PHE A 109 19.61 -5.96 -2.76
C PHE A 109 19.37 -7.10 -1.76
N MET A 110 18.24 -7.79 -1.86
CA MET A 110 17.90 -8.90 -0.96
C MET A 110 18.91 -10.04 -1.05
N LYS A 111 19.34 -10.39 -2.27
CA LYS A 111 20.34 -11.42 -2.50
C LYS A 111 21.68 -11.04 -1.84
N ARG A 112 22.13 -9.79 -2.03
CA ARG A 112 23.40 -9.30 -1.51
C ARG A 112 23.44 -9.27 0.02
N HIS A 113 22.31 -8.94 0.65
CA HIS A 113 22.20 -8.83 2.10
C HIS A 113 21.60 -10.07 2.78
N GLY A 114 21.40 -11.16 2.05
CA GLY A 114 20.90 -12.43 2.61
C GLY A 114 19.47 -12.38 3.13
N ILE A 115 18.64 -11.50 2.58
CA ILE A 115 17.22 -11.38 2.96
C ILE A 115 16.40 -12.45 2.24
N PRO A 116 15.59 -13.26 2.95
CA PRO A 116 14.84 -14.35 2.33
C PRO A 116 13.86 -13.85 1.27
N THR A 117 13.98 -14.38 0.06
CA THR A 117 13.07 -14.12 -1.06
C THR A 117 13.17 -15.28 -2.06
N ALA A 118 12.25 -15.34 -3.03
CA ALA A 118 12.28 -16.35 -4.08
C ALA A 118 13.52 -16.21 -4.97
N GLU A 119 14.03 -17.33 -5.48
CA GLU A 119 15.06 -17.31 -6.51
C GLU A 119 14.52 -16.61 -7.76
N TYR A 120 15.38 -15.86 -8.43
CA TYR A 120 14.99 -15.02 -9.55
C TYR A 120 16.08 -14.88 -10.59
N GLU A 121 15.69 -14.42 -11.77
CA GLU A 121 16.61 -13.92 -12.80
C GLU A 121 15.93 -12.76 -13.55
N THR A 122 16.74 -11.82 -14.00
CA THR A 122 16.27 -10.59 -14.68
C THR A 122 16.57 -10.68 -16.17
N PHE A 123 15.62 -10.23 -17.00
CA PHE A 123 15.71 -10.32 -18.47
C PHE A 123 15.32 -9.02 -19.14
N THR A 124 16.04 -8.71 -20.20
CA THR A 124 15.71 -7.66 -21.17
C THR A 124 15.42 -8.24 -22.56
N ASP A 125 15.79 -9.50 -22.78
CA ASP A 125 15.60 -10.23 -24.03
C ASP A 125 14.49 -11.28 -23.86
N ALA A 126 13.46 -11.19 -24.70
CA ALA A 126 12.31 -12.10 -24.65
C ALA A 126 12.71 -13.56 -24.91
N GLU A 127 13.63 -13.80 -25.82
CA GLU A 127 14.07 -15.16 -26.18
C GLU A 127 14.75 -15.84 -24.98
N ALA A 128 15.63 -15.11 -24.29
CA ALA A 128 16.30 -15.60 -23.08
C ALA A 128 15.28 -15.86 -21.95
N ALA A 129 14.28 -14.98 -21.81
CA ALA A 129 13.22 -15.15 -20.82
C ALA A 129 12.36 -16.40 -21.10
N HIS A 130 12.00 -16.63 -22.37
CA HIS A 130 11.28 -17.85 -22.76
C HIS A 130 12.09 -19.12 -22.50
N ALA A 131 13.39 -19.09 -22.73
CA ALA A 131 14.28 -20.22 -22.43
C ALA A 131 14.32 -20.51 -20.93
N TYR A 132 14.35 -19.48 -20.09
CA TYR A 132 14.31 -19.63 -18.64
C TYR A 132 12.98 -20.26 -18.17
N VAL A 133 11.84 -19.81 -18.72
CA VAL A 133 10.52 -20.39 -18.43
C VAL A 133 10.49 -21.88 -18.77
N ARG A 134 11.00 -22.25 -19.95
CA ARG A 134 11.05 -23.66 -20.38
C ARG A 134 11.89 -24.52 -19.41
N ARG A 135 12.98 -23.96 -18.90
CA ARG A 135 13.88 -24.67 -17.97
C ARG A 135 13.26 -24.83 -16.59
N LYS A 136 12.61 -23.77 -16.08
CA LYS A 136 12.05 -23.74 -14.71
C LYS A 136 10.66 -24.37 -14.65
N GLY A 137 9.88 -24.29 -15.70
CA GLY A 137 8.49 -24.74 -15.71
C GLY A 137 7.54 -23.82 -14.96
N ALA A 138 6.32 -24.29 -14.75
CA ALA A 138 5.29 -23.58 -14.00
C ALA A 138 4.90 -24.39 -12.74
N PRO A 139 4.34 -23.74 -11.67
CA PRO A 139 4.03 -22.31 -11.59
C PRO A 139 5.28 -21.44 -11.47
N ILE A 140 5.16 -20.22 -11.95
CA ILE A 140 6.26 -19.25 -11.97
C ILE A 140 5.69 -17.82 -11.96
N VAL A 141 6.45 -16.82 -11.51
CA VAL A 141 5.98 -15.44 -11.41
C VAL A 141 6.80 -14.53 -12.32
N ILE A 142 6.12 -13.71 -13.10
CA ILE A 142 6.74 -12.76 -14.01
C ILE A 142 6.32 -11.35 -13.62
N LYS A 143 7.30 -10.49 -13.38
CA LYS A 143 7.08 -9.13 -12.90
C LYS A 143 7.78 -8.12 -13.81
N ALA A 144 7.06 -7.09 -14.22
CA ALA A 144 7.70 -5.91 -14.82
C ALA A 144 8.57 -5.22 -13.79
N ASP A 145 9.74 -4.73 -14.19
CA ASP A 145 10.70 -4.11 -13.27
C ASP A 145 10.16 -2.82 -12.64
N GLY A 146 9.54 -1.96 -13.45
CA GLY A 146 9.05 -0.65 -13.00
C GLY A 146 7.65 -0.67 -12.41
N LEU A 147 7.18 0.53 -12.04
CA LEU A 147 5.82 0.74 -11.55
C LEU A 147 4.82 0.57 -12.70
N ALA A 148 3.87 -0.34 -12.56
CA ALA A 148 2.90 -0.70 -13.61
C ALA A 148 1.45 -0.74 -13.12
N ALA A 149 1.14 -0.06 -12.02
CA ALA A 149 -0.21 0.10 -11.47
C ALA A 149 -0.99 -1.22 -11.34
N GLY A 150 -0.34 -2.27 -10.82
CA GLY A 150 -0.94 -3.59 -10.62
C GLY A 150 -1.00 -4.48 -11.86
N LYS A 151 -0.59 -4.00 -13.03
CA LYS A 151 -0.59 -4.77 -14.29
C LYS A 151 0.74 -5.48 -14.55
N GLY A 152 1.73 -5.21 -13.74
CA GLY A 152 3.10 -5.69 -13.92
C GLY A 152 3.44 -7.00 -13.21
N VAL A 153 2.47 -7.71 -12.65
CA VAL A 153 2.71 -8.99 -11.98
C VAL A 153 1.77 -10.04 -12.52
N VAL A 154 2.33 -11.14 -13.02
CA VAL A 154 1.57 -12.31 -13.47
C VAL A 154 2.05 -13.53 -12.71
N VAL A 155 1.16 -14.14 -11.94
CA VAL A 155 1.38 -15.45 -11.33
C VAL A 155 0.92 -16.50 -12.36
N ALA A 156 1.87 -17.08 -13.06
CA ALA A 156 1.59 -18.02 -14.15
C ALA A 156 1.53 -19.45 -13.60
N MET A 157 0.34 -20.03 -13.56
CA MET A 157 0.13 -21.40 -13.12
C MET A 157 0.47 -22.41 -14.22
N THR A 158 0.55 -21.99 -15.48
CA THR A 158 0.93 -22.79 -16.64
C THR A 158 2.09 -22.14 -17.38
N GLU A 159 2.86 -22.95 -18.11
CA GLU A 159 3.93 -22.42 -18.97
C GLU A 159 3.38 -21.49 -20.07
N GLU A 160 2.20 -21.81 -20.62
CA GLU A 160 1.55 -20.98 -21.62
C GLU A 160 1.28 -19.57 -21.09
N ASP A 161 0.70 -19.46 -19.88
CA ASP A 161 0.47 -18.16 -19.24
C ASP A 161 1.78 -17.40 -19.01
N ALA A 162 2.84 -18.12 -18.65
CA ALA A 162 4.15 -17.52 -18.45
C ALA A 162 4.73 -16.95 -19.74
N HIS A 163 4.64 -17.70 -20.85
CA HIS A 163 5.11 -17.23 -22.15
C HIS A 163 4.30 -16.02 -22.66
N GLU A 164 2.99 -16.04 -22.44
CA GLU A 164 2.13 -14.89 -22.78
C GLU A 164 2.53 -13.63 -22.00
N ALA A 165 2.84 -13.79 -20.70
CA ALA A 165 3.28 -12.66 -19.86
C ALA A 165 4.62 -12.08 -20.33
N VAL A 166 5.58 -12.93 -20.70
CA VAL A 166 6.86 -12.50 -21.28
C VAL A 166 6.64 -11.69 -22.55
N ASP A 167 5.80 -12.19 -23.47
CA ASP A 167 5.50 -11.50 -24.71
C ASP A 167 4.80 -10.17 -24.47
N PHE A 168 3.82 -10.15 -23.58
CA PHE A 168 3.09 -8.93 -23.21
C PHE A 168 4.03 -7.84 -22.69
N MET A 169 4.96 -8.19 -21.81
CA MET A 169 5.84 -7.22 -21.15
C MET A 169 7.04 -6.82 -22.01
N LEU A 170 7.76 -7.79 -22.57
CA LEU A 170 9.01 -7.55 -23.29
C LEU A 170 8.83 -7.39 -24.80
N GLN A 171 8.14 -8.33 -25.45
CA GLN A 171 8.07 -8.37 -26.90
C GLN A 171 7.08 -7.35 -27.45
N ASP A 172 5.88 -7.28 -26.86
CA ASP A 172 4.83 -6.37 -27.30
C ASP A 172 4.96 -4.98 -26.66
N ASN A 173 5.81 -4.85 -25.66
CA ASN A 173 6.07 -3.62 -24.93
C ASN A 173 4.78 -2.93 -24.43
N LYS A 174 3.80 -3.71 -23.97
CA LYS A 174 2.50 -3.20 -23.53
C LYS A 174 2.56 -2.33 -22.26
N LEU A 175 3.62 -2.46 -21.47
CA LEU A 175 3.84 -1.68 -20.26
C LEU A 175 4.88 -0.56 -20.44
N GLY A 176 5.33 -0.31 -21.67
CA GLY A 176 6.32 0.72 -21.97
C GLY A 176 7.62 0.52 -21.19
N ASP A 177 8.18 1.60 -20.66
CA ASP A 177 9.45 1.57 -19.94
C ASP A 177 9.41 0.67 -18.69
N ALA A 178 8.26 0.53 -18.03
CA ALA A 178 8.10 -0.33 -16.86
C ALA A 178 8.33 -1.80 -17.20
N GLY A 179 7.98 -2.23 -18.42
CA GLY A 179 8.15 -3.59 -18.92
C GLY A 179 9.40 -3.81 -19.76
N ALA A 180 10.27 -2.80 -19.92
CA ALA A 180 11.51 -2.94 -20.71
C ALA A 180 12.49 -3.94 -20.08
N ARG A 181 12.33 -4.25 -18.83
CA ARG A 181 13.05 -5.27 -18.08
C ARG A 181 12.04 -6.01 -17.21
N ILE A 182 12.20 -7.33 -17.11
CA ILE A 182 11.34 -8.17 -16.29
C ILE A 182 12.17 -9.00 -15.31
N VAL A 183 11.55 -9.33 -14.19
CA VAL A 183 12.07 -10.28 -13.21
C VAL A 183 11.19 -11.53 -13.26
N ILE A 184 11.81 -12.69 -13.45
CA ILE A 184 11.13 -13.99 -13.36
C ILE A 184 11.59 -14.64 -12.06
N GLU A 185 10.65 -15.01 -11.21
CA GLU A 185 10.96 -15.59 -9.91
C GLU A 185 10.14 -16.84 -9.62
N ASP A 186 10.66 -17.69 -8.73
CA ASP A 186 9.97 -18.89 -8.32
C ASP A 186 8.64 -18.55 -7.64
N TYR A 187 7.64 -19.39 -7.90
CA TYR A 187 6.35 -19.30 -7.21
C TYR A 187 6.53 -19.68 -5.74
N LEU A 188 5.98 -18.86 -4.85
CA LEU A 188 5.94 -19.16 -3.42
C LEU A 188 4.51 -19.50 -3.04
N ASP A 189 4.35 -20.64 -2.35
CA ASP A 189 3.07 -21.05 -1.80
C ASP A 189 3.02 -20.74 -0.31
N GLY A 190 1.81 -20.46 0.19
CA GLY A 190 1.60 -20.10 1.59
C GLY A 190 0.50 -19.07 1.77
N GLU A 191 0.55 -18.34 2.87
CA GLU A 191 -0.40 -17.29 3.19
C GLU A 191 0.32 -15.94 3.19
N GLU A 192 -0.23 -14.99 2.44
CA GLU A 192 0.34 -13.64 2.33
C GLU A 192 -0.04 -12.78 3.52
N ALA A 193 0.89 -11.92 3.94
CA ALA A 193 0.64 -10.90 4.95
C ALA A 193 1.41 -9.63 4.63
N SER A 194 0.94 -8.52 5.17
CA SER A 194 1.56 -7.20 5.04
C SER A 194 2.19 -6.81 6.37
N PHE A 195 3.48 -6.52 6.35
CA PHE A 195 4.24 -6.12 7.53
C PHE A 195 4.83 -4.73 7.30
N ILE A 196 4.29 -3.74 7.99
CA ILE A 196 4.61 -2.34 7.75
C ILE A 196 5.29 -1.75 8.97
N VAL A 197 6.37 -1.02 8.75
CA VAL A 197 7.13 -0.34 9.81
C VAL A 197 7.41 1.10 9.42
N MET A 198 7.57 1.96 10.42
CA MET A 198 8.15 3.29 10.24
C MET A 198 9.66 3.17 10.46
N VAL A 199 10.43 3.87 9.64
CA VAL A 199 11.91 3.86 9.70
C VAL A 199 12.43 5.29 9.68
N ASP A 200 13.37 5.59 10.56
CA ASP A 200 14.01 6.92 10.65
C ASP A 200 15.46 6.93 10.15
N GLY A 201 15.87 5.89 9.45
CA GLY A 201 17.24 5.67 8.99
C GLY A 201 18.01 4.70 9.87
N GLU A 202 17.70 4.63 11.13
CA GLU A 202 18.38 3.78 12.11
C GLU A 202 17.39 2.94 12.93
N HIS A 203 16.35 3.56 13.43
CA HIS A 203 15.35 2.93 14.29
C HIS A 203 14.13 2.49 13.48
N VAL A 204 13.46 1.47 13.99
CA VAL A 204 12.25 0.88 13.37
C VAL A 204 11.13 0.88 14.38
N LEU A 205 9.98 1.41 13.99
CA LEU A 205 8.75 1.34 14.78
C LEU A 205 7.71 0.51 14.01
N PRO A 206 7.46 -0.75 14.40
CA PRO A 206 6.47 -1.56 13.72
C PRO A 206 5.05 -1.01 13.88
N MET A 207 4.29 -1.07 12.79
CA MET A 207 2.86 -0.81 12.78
C MET A 207 2.10 -2.11 12.98
N ALA A 208 0.77 -2.05 13.06
CA ALA A 208 -0.04 -3.26 13.13
C ALA A 208 0.08 -4.08 11.85
N THR A 209 0.08 -5.40 12.00
CA THR A 209 0.06 -6.31 10.85
C THR A 209 -1.29 -6.31 10.17
N SER A 210 -1.32 -6.69 8.90
CA SER A 210 -2.57 -6.78 8.12
C SER A 210 -2.46 -7.84 7.05
N GLN A 211 -3.62 -8.21 6.50
CA GLN A 211 -3.73 -9.03 5.30
C GLN A 211 -4.71 -8.37 4.35
N ASP A 212 -4.35 -8.33 3.07
CA ASP A 212 -5.22 -7.79 2.02
C ASP A 212 -5.75 -8.90 1.11
N HIS A 213 -6.73 -8.54 0.29
CA HIS A 213 -7.33 -9.42 -0.73
C HIS A 213 -7.12 -8.79 -2.11
N LYS A 214 -6.23 -9.36 -2.91
CA LYS A 214 -5.80 -8.79 -4.20
C LYS A 214 -6.69 -9.14 -5.37
N ARG A 215 -7.41 -10.26 -5.31
CA ARG A 215 -8.30 -10.69 -6.41
C ARG A 215 -9.63 -9.95 -6.36
N LEU A 216 -10.21 -9.71 -7.54
CA LEU A 216 -11.46 -8.96 -7.68
C LEU A 216 -12.66 -9.69 -7.10
N LEU A 217 -12.73 -11.00 -7.30
CA LEU A 217 -13.93 -11.80 -7.01
C LEU A 217 -13.78 -12.65 -5.75
N ASP A 218 -14.91 -13.06 -5.20
CA ASP A 218 -14.97 -14.00 -4.08
C ASP A 218 -14.16 -15.26 -4.37
N ASN A 219 -13.69 -15.94 -3.32
CA ASN A 219 -12.86 -17.14 -3.40
C ASN A 219 -11.51 -16.93 -4.10
N ASP A 220 -11.00 -15.69 -4.06
CA ASP A 220 -9.74 -15.31 -4.68
C ASP A 220 -9.69 -15.63 -6.18
N GLU A 221 -10.78 -15.33 -6.86
CA GLU A 221 -10.91 -15.50 -8.31
C GLU A 221 -10.86 -14.16 -9.03
N GLY A 222 -10.76 -14.22 -10.36
CA GLY A 222 -10.70 -13.04 -11.21
C GLY A 222 -9.33 -12.39 -11.26
N PRO A 223 -9.22 -11.20 -11.87
CA PRO A 223 -7.94 -10.51 -12.02
C PRO A 223 -7.41 -9.95 -10.71
N ASN A 224 -6.10 -9.73 -10.65
CA ASN A 224 -5.47 -8.98 -9.58
C ASN A 224 -5.90 -7.51 -9.62
N THR A 225 -5.98 -6.90 -8.44
CA THR A 225 -6.37 -5.50 -8.25
C THR A 225 -5.37 -4.81 -7.34
N GLY A 226 -5.63 -3.55 -7.02
CA GLY A 226 -4.89 -2.82 -5.99
C GLY A 226 -5.22 -3.26 -4.56
N GLY A 227 -6.22 -4.12 -4.37
CA GLY A 227 -6.73 -4.62 -3.11
C GLY A 227 -8.21 -4.37 -2.96
N MET A 228 -8.96 -5.42 -2.64
CA MET A 228 -10.43 -5.37 -2.48
C MET A 228 -10.88 -5.33 -1.02
N GLY A 229 -9.94 -5.36 -0.11
CA GLY A 229 -10.19 -5.29 1.31
C GLY A 229 -8.96 -5.68 2.11
N ALA A 230 -8.99 -5.40 3.40
CA ALA A 230 -7.91 -5.75 4.31
C ALA A 230 -8.44 -5.83 5.74
N TYR A 231 -7.74 -6.56 6.57
CA TYR A 231 -8.05 -6.63 8.00
C TYR A 231 -6.77 -6.58 8.83
N SER A 232 -6.90 -6.14 10.07
CA SER A 232 -5.80 -5.97 11.01
C SER A 232 -6.28 -6.27 12.44
N PRO A 233 -5.48 -6.95 13.26
CA PRO A 233 -4.18 -7.53 12.94
C PRO A 233 -4.30 -8.79 12.07
N ALA A 234 -3.16 -9.26 11.53
CA ALA A 234 -3.09 -10.49 10.75
C ALA A 234 -2.84 -11.69 11.68
N PRO A 235 -3.80 -12.60 11.86
CA PRO A 235 -3.61 -13.74 12.76
C PRO A 235 -2.48 -14.69 12.34
N VAL A 236 -2.20 -14.77 11.05
CA VAL A 236 -1.12 -15.60 10.52
C VAL A 236 0.26 -15.14 11.00
N VAL A 237 0.41 -13.86 11.31
CA VAL A 237 1.65 -13.32 11.86
C VAL A 237 1.65 -13.54 13.38
N THR A 238 2.05 -14.74 13.78
CA THR A 238 2.23 -15.10 15.18
C THR A 238 3.40 -14.36 15.81
N PRO A 239 3.55 -14.32 17.15
CA PRO A 239 4.72 -13.72 17.78
C PRO A 239 6.05 -14.28 17.28
N GLU A 240 6.13 -15.59 17.00
CA GLU A 240 7.33 -16.22 16.44
C GLU A 240 7.64 -15.69 15.04
N ILE A 241 6.62 -15.64 14.16
CA ILE A 241 6.78 -15.12 12.80
C ILE A 241 7.11 -13.63 12.82
N TYR A 242 6.47 -12.87 13.70
CA TYR A 242 6.77 -11.45 13.89
C TYR A 242 8.27 -11.24 14.14
N GLN A 243 8.85 -12.01 15.07
CA GLN A 243 10.26 -11.89 15.40
C GLN A 243 11.15 -12.32 14.22
N MET A 244 10.75 -13.37 13.50
CA MET A 244 11.48 -13.80 12.28
C MET A 244 11.52 -12.68 11.24
N VAL A 245 10.38 -12.01 11.02
CA VAL A 245 10.31 -10.91 10.04
C VAL A 245 11.23 -9.76 10.46
N MET A 246 11.20 -9.37 11.73
CA MET A 246 12.08 -8.32 12.23
C MET A 246 13.56 -8.69 12.06
N ASP A 247 13.95 -9.90 12.44
CA ASP A 247 15.35 -10.33 12.44
C ASP A 247 15.89 -10.67 11.06
N GLN A 248 15.06 -11.27 10.19
CA GLN A 248 15.51 -11.78 8.89
C GLN A 248 15.24 -10.81 7.73
N ILE A 249 14.27 -9.91 7.87
CA ILE A 249 13.83 -9.04 6.77
C ILE A 249 13.99 -7.56 7.12
N ILE A 250 13.35 -7.09 8.18
CA ILE A 250 13.27 -5.64 8.46
C ILE A 250 14.62 -5.05 8.87
N TYR A 251 15.23 -5.56 9.93
CA TYR A 251 16.55 -5.04 10.37
C TYR A 251 17.62 -5.20 9.30
N PRO A 252 17.71 -6.36 8.61
CA PRO A 252 18.67 -6.49 7.52
C PRO A 252 18.45 -5.51 6.38
N THR A 253 17.19 -5.17 6.07
CA THR A 253 16.87 -4.18 5.03
C THR A 253 17.36 -2.78 5.43
N VAL A 254 17.04 -2.34 6.64
CA VAL A 254 17.43 -1.00 7.13
C VAL A 254 18.93 -0.87 7.20
N ARG A 255 19.61 -1.87 7.77
CA ARG A 255 21.08 -1.90 7.87
C ARG A 255 21.75 -2.01 6.51
N GLY A 256 21.24 -2.89 5.66
CA GLY A 256 21.78 -3.11 4.32
C GLY A 256 21.70 -1.87 3.44
N MET A 257 20.59 -1.13 3.51
CA MET A 257 20.46 0.14 2.80
C MET A 257 21.51 1.13 3.28
N LYS A 258 21.70 1.27 4.59
CA LYS A 258 22.71 2.15 5.16
C LYS A 258 24.13 1.75 4.74
N GLU A 259 24.44 0.45 4.75
CA GLU A 259 25.72 -0.09 4.27
C GLU A 259 25.97 0.23 2.81
N ASP A 260 24.93 0.22 1.99
CA ASP A 260 24.99 0.57 0.57
C ASP A 260 25.06 2.10 0.33
N GLY A 261 25.08 2.90 1.39
CA GLY A 261 25.14 4.35 1.31
C GLY A 261 23.80 5.04 1.06
N ILE A 262 22.70 4.31 1.22
CA ILE A 262 21.34 4.84 1.01
C ILE A 262 20.57 4.71 2.32
N VAL A 263 20.32 5.84 3.00
CA VAL A 263 19.56 5.84 4.25
C VAL A 263 18.07 5.77 3.95
N PHE A 264 17.38 4.78 4.50
CA PHE A 264 15.94 4.64 4.35
C PHE A 264 15.19 5.38 5.47
N THR A 265 14.29 6.25 5.11
CA THR A 265 13.32 6.90 6.02
C THR A 265 11.94 6.80 5.41
N GLY A 266 10.92 6.66 6.25
CA GLY A 266 9.55 6.57 5.76
C GLY A 266 8.88 5.27 6.18
N PHE A 267 7.80 4.92 5.50
CA PHE A 267 7.14 3.63 5.68
C PHE A 267 7.82 2.57 4.82
N LEU A 268 8.18 1.48 5.45
CA LEU A 268 8.68 0.29 4.76
C LEU A 268 7.64 -0.82 4.90
N TYR A 269 7.12 -1.26 3.78
CA TYR A 269 6.12 -2.32 3.69
C TYR A 269 6.81 -3.56 3.12
N ALA A 270 6.84 -4.65 3.89
CA ALA A 270 7.28 -5.96 3.42
C ALA A 270 6.06 -6.81 3.13
N GLY A 271 5.86 -7.17 1.86
CA GLY A 271 4.89 -8.19 1.46
C GLY A 271 5.49 -9.55 1.72
N LEU A 272 4.83 -10.36 2.53
CA LEU A 272 5.36 -11.62 3.02
C LEU A 272 4.60 -12.81 2.46
N MET A 273 5.32 -13.91 2.21
CA MET A 273 4.74 -15.23 2.08
C MET A 273 5.15 -16.06 3.29
N ILE A 274 4.14 -16.51 4.04
CA ILE A 274 4.32 -17.31 5.26
C ILE A 274 3.95 -18.74 4.94
N SER A 275 4.88 -19.66 5.17
CA SER A 275 4.73 -21.08 4.87
C SER A 275 5.28 -21.92 6.01
N LYS A 276 5.29 -23.22 5.79
CA LYS A 276 5.98 -24.18 6.66
C LYS A 276 6.94 -25.00 5.83
N ASP A 277 8.11 -25.32 6.39
CA ASP A 277 9.05 -26.21 5.75
C ASP A 277 8.59 -27.69 5.86
N SER A 278 9.38 -28.62 5.32
CA SER A 278 9.07 -30.04 5.35
C SER A 278 8.96 -30.62 6.77
N SER A 279 9.56 -29.97 7.77
CA SER A 279 9.48 -30.36 9.19
C SER A 279 8.32 -29.70 9.92
N GLY A 280 7.53 -28.84 9.25
CA GLY A 280 6.41 -28.12 9.84
C GLY A 280 6.79 -26.82 10.55
N LYS A 281 8.05 -26.38 10.47
CA LYS A 281 8.49 -25.12 11.05
C LYS A 281 8.05 -23.95 10.17
N PRO A 282 7.58 -22.83 10.76
CA PRO A 282 7.22 -21.67 9.98
C PRO A 282 8.42 -21.08 9.25
N THR A 283 8.18 -20.62 8.03
CA THR A 283 9.14 -19.91 7.19
C THR A 283 8.51 -18.63 6.68
N VAL A 284 9.34 -17.63 6.45
CA VAL A 284 8.90 -16.36 5.88
C VAL A 284 9.82 -15.97 4.75
N LYS A 285 9.24 -15.53 3.64
CA LYS A 285 9.98 -14.97 2.51
C LYS A 285 9.35 -13.66 2.08
N THR A 286 10.17 -12.75 1.59
CA THR A 286 9.74 -11.47 1.07
C THR A 286 9.24 -11.63 -0.36
N LEU A 287 8.00 -11.23 -0.61
CA LEU A 287 7.45 -11.15 -1.97
C LEU A 287 7.90 -9.88 -2.66
N GLU A 288 7.79 -8.77 -1.96
CA GLU A 288 8.15 -7.45 -2.46
C GLU A 288 8.30 -6.45 -1.31
N PHE A 289 8.96 -5.31 -1.60
CA PHE A 289 8.91 -4.14 -0.74
C PHE A 289 8.07 -3.05 -1.39
N ASN A 290 7.34 -2.31 -0.56
CA ASN A 290 6.76 -1.04 -0.93
C ASN A 290 7.35 0.04 0.00
N CYS A 291 7.60 1.21 -0.54
CA CYS A 291 8.29 2.28 0.18
C CYS A 291 7.31 3.35 0.68
N ARG A 292 6.11 2.93 0.97
CA ARG A 292 4.98 3.74 1.43
C ARG A 292 3.99 2.84 2.15
N PHE A 293 3.01 3.47 2.80
CA PHE A 293 1.92 2.74 3.43
C PHE A 293 1.07 2.00 2.38
N GLY A 294 0.46 0.87 2.76
CA GLY A 294 -0.39 0.09 1.86
C GLY A 294 -1.78 0.69 1.67
N ASP A 295 -2.41 0.39 0.55
CA ASP A 295 -3.80 0.73 0.25
C ASP A 295 -4.52 -0.51 -0.31
N PRO A 296 -5.42 -1.19 0.42
CA PRO A 296 -6.25 -0.67 1.51
C PRO A 296 -5.80 -1.01 2.95
N GLU A 297 -4.55 -1.37 3.20
CA GLU A 297 -4.07 -1.76 4.54
C GLU A 297 -4.06 -0.58 5.53
N THR A 298 -3.97 0.67 5.05
CA THR A 298 -3.97 1.86 5.90
C THR A 298 -5.34 2.11 6.53
N GLN A 299 -6.41 1.83 5.85
CA GLN A 299 -7.76 2.13 6.33
C GLN A 299 -8.09 1.37 7.64
N PRO A 300 -7.78 0.07 7.79
CA PRO A 300 -7.91 -0.61 9.07
C PRO A 300 -7.02 -0.06 10.19
N MET A 301 -6.05 0.78 9.89
CA MET A 301 -5.26 1.49 10.90
C MET A 301 -6.04 2.54 11.69
N SER A 302 -7.31 2.73 11.40
CA SER A 302 -8.21 3.56 12.20
C SER A 302 -8.19 3.20 13.70
N ARG A 303 -7.74 2.00 14.06
CA ARG A 303 -7.58 1.55 15.44
C ARG A 303 -6.27 2.00 16.13
N LEU A 304 -5.42 2.79 15.47
CA LEU A 304 -4.24 3.39 16.11
C LEU A 304 -4.69 4.38 17.19
N LYS A 305 -4.19 4.23 18.42
CA LYS A 305 -4.50 5.11 19.55
C LYS A 305 -3.51 6.26 19.70
N SER A 306 -2.24 6.02 19.41
CA SER A 306 -1.19 7.03 19.52
C SER A 306 -1.47 8.25 18.67
N ASP A 307 -0.94 9.40 19.08
CA ASP A 307 -0.96 10.62 18.26
C ASP A 307 -0.07 10.39 17.04
N PHE A 308 -0.69 10.26 15.89
CA PHE A 308 0.04 9.95 14.64
C PHE A 308 1.00 11.07 14.26
N SER A 309 0.66 12.33 14.56
CA SER A 309 1.56 13.45 14.27
C SER A 309 2.87 13.35 15.05
N GLU A 310 2.83 12.85 16.28
CA GLU A 310 4.05 12.63 17.09
C GLU A 310 4.91 11.51 16.53
N LEU A 311 4.28 10.44 16.06
CA LEU A 311 5.01 9.32 15.43
C LEU A 311 5.73 9.78 14.16
N ILE A 312 5.05 10.55 13.32
CA ILE A 312 5.63 11.08 12.08
C ILE A 312 6.79 12.04 12.37
N GLU A 313 6.62 12.96 13.33
CA GLU A 313 7.70 13.86 13.74
C GLU A 313 8.93 13.08 14.23
N ALA A 314 8.70 12.05 15.05
CA ALA A 314 9.80 11.20 15.52
C ALA A 314 10.52 10.50 14.36
N GLY A 315 9.76 10.05 13.35
CA GLY A 315 10.32 9.46 12.15
C GLY A 315 11.19 10.42 11.35
N ILE A 316 10.78 11.69 11.27
CA ILE A 316 11.54 12.74 10.60
C ILE A 316 12.79 13.12 11.39
N ASP A 317 12.66 13.20 12.72
CA ASP A 317 13.72 13.69 13.61
C ASP A 317 14.73 12.60 14.04
N GLY A 318 14.55 11.35 13.61
CA GLY A 318 15.44 10.25 13.97
C GLY A 318 15.25 9.73 15.40
N SER A 319 14.08 9.90 15.97
CA SER A 319 13.75 9.56 17.37
C SER A 319 12.64 8.53 17.54
N LEU A 320 12.49 7.61 16.57
CA LEU A 320 11.49 6.53 16.67
C LEU A 320 11.73 5.58 17.86
N ASP A 321 12.96 5.52 18.37
CA ASP A 321 13.29 4.77 19.58
C ASP A 321 12.69 5.34 20.87
N LYS A 322 12.19 6.58 20.81
CA LYS A 322 11.63 7.31 21.97
C LYS A 322 10.10 7.36 21.99
N VAL A 323 9.45 6.77 20.99
CA VAL A 323 7.98 6.77 20.86
C VAL A 323 7.46 5.34 20.83
N ILE A 324 6.18 5.18 21.16
CA ILE A 324 5.49 3.90 21.17
C ILE A 324 4.22 4.04 20.35
N ALA A 325 3.94 3.04 19.50
CA ALA A 325 2.67 2.94 18.81
C ALA A 325 1.71 2.07 19.63
N GLU A 326 0.70 2.69 20.19
CA GLU A 326 -0.37 2.00 20.92
C GLU A 326 -1.58 1.79 20.02
N TRP A 327 -2.20 0.63 20.12
CA TRP A 327 -3.31 0.21 19.28
C TRP A 327 -4.53 -0.12 20.11
N ASP A 328 -5.71 0.20 19.57
CA ASP A 328 -6.97 -0.33 20.07
C ASP A 328 -6.88 -1.87 19.96
N PRO A 329 -7.20 -2.64 21.02
CA PRO A 329 -7.11 -4.10 21.00
C PRO A 329 -8.16 -4.75 20.08
N ARG A 330 -9.15 -3.98 19.62
CA ARG A 330 -10.15 -4.48 18.67
C ARG A 330 -9.54 -4.76 17.31
N CYS A 331 -10.28 -5.54 16.51
CA CYS A 331 -9.95 -5.81 15.12
C CYS A 331 -10.61 -4.77 14.21
N ALA A 332 -9.98 -4.52 13.06
CA ALA A 332 -10.53 -3.67 12.02
C ALA A 332 -10.58 -4.45 10.70
N LEU A 333 -11.64 -4.28 9.94
CA LEU A 333 -11.79 -4.90 8.63
C LEU A 333 -12.41 -3.89 7.67
N GLY A 334 -11.72 -3.69 6.53
CA GLY A 334 -12.16 -2.77 5.48
C GLY A 334 -12.56 -3.49 4.21
N VAL A 335 -13.69 -3.11 3.64
CA VAL A 335 -14.21 -3.63 2.37
C VAL A 335 -14.17 -2.53 1.34
N VAL A 336 -13.49 -2.79 0.22
CA VAL A 336 -13.38 -1.84 -0.89
C VAL A 336 -14.59 -1.97 -1.80
N LEU A 337 -15.20 -0.83 -2.15
CA LEU A 337 -16.24 -0.73 -3.17
C LEU A 337 -15.58 -0.17 -4.43
N ALA A 338 -15.66 -0.92 -5.52
CA ALA A 338 -15.06 -0.57 -6.81
C ALA A 338 -16.12 -0.24 -7.86
N SER A 339 -15.76 0.57 -8.84
CA SER A 339 -16.63 0.96 -9.93
C SER A 339 -16.79 -0.15 -10.97
N LYS A 340 -17.84 -0.04 -11.78
CA LYS A 340 -18.05 -0.96 -12.91
C LYS A 340 -16.84 -0.95 -13.83
N GLY A 341 -16.38 -2.13 -14.21
CA GLY A 341 -15.25 -2.32 -15.10
C GLY A 341 -13.87 -2.32 -14.45
N TYR A 342 -13.78 -2.01 -13.16
CA TYR A 342 -12.53 -2.13 -12.43
C TYR A 342 -12.04 -3.60 -12.43
N PRO A 343 -10.74 -3.92 -12.55
CA PRO A 343 -9.60 -2.99 -12.63
C PRO A 343 -9.23 -2.52 -14.04
N THR A 344 -9.79 -3.13 -15.10
CA THR A 344 -9.33 -2.92 -16.48
C THR A 344 -9.80 -1.60 -17.09
N ALA A 345 -11.10 -1.30 -16.95
CA ALA A 345 -11.74 -0.14 -17.56
C ALA A 345 -12.81 0.44 -16.62
N PRO A 346 -12.40 1.10 -15.51
CA PRO A 346 -13.36 1.62 -14.53
C PRO A 346 -14.22 2.73 -15.10
N ARG A 347 -15.53 2.58 -14.94
CA ARG A 347 -16.50 3.61 -15.34
C ARG A 347 -16.52 4.73 -14.31
N LYS A 348 -16.59 5.97 -14.78
CA LYS A 348 -16.65 7.18 -13.94
C LYS A 348 -17.99 7.89 -14.10
N GLY A 349 -18.39 8.62 -13.06
CA GLY A 349 -19.56 9.47 -13.09
C GLY A 349 -20.87 8.86 -12.54
N ASP A 350 -20.80 7.67 -11.97
CA ASP A 350 -21.97 7.07 -11.31
C ASP A 350 -22.24 7.74 -9.97
N VAL A 351 -23.51 8.14 -9.73
CA VAL A 351 -23.91 8.82 -8.51
C VAL A 351 -23.87 7.86 -7.31
N ILE A 352 -23.26 8.31 -6.23
CA ILE A 352 -23.09 7.55 -4.99
C ILE A 352 -24.07 8.09 -3.94
N SER A 353 -24.78 7.17 -3.28
CA SER A 353 -25.69 7.50 -2.18
C SER A 353 -25.34 6.68 -0.93
N GLY A 354 -25.72 7.20 0.24
CA GLY A 354 -25.64 6.49 1.51
C GLY A 354 -24.32 6.61 2.25
N THR A 355 -23.41 7.49 1.82
CA THR A 355 -22.07 7.63 2.43
C THR A 355 -22.05 8.48 3.69
N GLU A 356 -23.07 9.28 3.94
CA GLU A 356 -23.17 10.18 5.10
C GLU A 356 -23.50 9.46 6.42
N LEU A 357 -23.85 8.18 6.35
CA LEU A 357 -24.28 7.41 7.51
C LEU A 357 -23.09 6.63 8.09
N GLN A 358 -22.46 7.20 9.10
CA GLN A 358 -21.44 6.51 9.89
C GLN A 358 -22.01 6.08 11.24
N GLY A 359 -21.70 4.83 11.63
CA GLY A 359 -22.01 4.32 12.95
C GLY A 359 -20.83 4.53 13.91
N ASP A 360 -21.04 4.18 15.19
CA ASP A 360 -20.03 4.38 16.24
C ASP A 360 -18.72 3.62 15.96
N ASP A 361 -18.81 2.43 15.34
CA ASP A 361 -17.67 1.56 15.08
C ASP A 361 -17.42 1.36 13.58
N THR A 362 -17.88 2.28 12.76
CA THR A 362 -17.70 2.22 11.31
C THR A 362 -17.22 3.55 10.75
N ILE A 363 -16.35 3.48 9.76
CA ILE A 363 -15.80 4.65 9.07
C ILE A 363 -15.78 4.34 7.58
N THR A 364 -16.20 5.30 6.75
CA THR A 364 -16.10 5.20 5.30
C THR A 364 -15.04 6.17 4.79
N PHE A 365 -14.00 5.62 4.17
CA PHE A 365 -12.94 6.41 3.53
C PHE A 365 -13.19 6.48 2.03
N HIS A 366 -12.95 7.66 1.45
CA HIS A 366 -13.11 7.91 0.03
C HIS A 366 -11.80 7.72 -0.72
N ALA A 367 -11.89 7.11 -1.91
CA ALA A 367 -10.80 7.02 -2.86
C ALA A 367 -11.20 7.74 -4.15
N GLY A 368 -11.61 7.03 -5.18
CA GLY A 368 -12.02 7.63 -6.44
C GLY A 368 -13.41 8.26 -6.38
N THR A 369 -13.53 9.37 -5.72
CA THR A 369 -14.78 10.15 -5.61
C THR A 369 -14.54 11.61 -5.93
N LYS A 370 -15.56 12.27 -6.50
CA LYS A 370 -15.58 13.71 -6.72
C LYS A 370 -17.03 14.21 -6.73
N PHE A 371 -17.21 15.52 -6.67
CA PHE A 371 -18.49 16.13 -6.92
C PHE A 371 -18.58 16.53 -8.39
N ASN A 372 -19.72 16.24 -9.03
CA ASN A 372 -19.98 16.68 -10.41
C ASN A 372 -20.50 18.13 -10.43
N ASP A 373 -20.81 18.66 -11.62
CA ASP A 373 -21.28 20.04 -11.80
C ASP A 373 -22.63 20.30 -11.11
N LYS A 374 -23.39 19.26 -10.80
CA LYS A 374 -24.66 19.35 -10.07
C LYS A 374 -24.48 19.25 -8.56
N GLY A 375 -23.25 19.09 -8.07
CA GLY A 375 -22.95 18.89 -6.65
C GLY A 375 -23.22 17.48 -6.14
N GLU A 376 -23.45 16.52 -7.03
CA GLU A 376 -23.67 15.13 -6.67
C GLU A 376 -22.32 14.43 -6.48
N LEU A 377 -22.26 13.54 -5.47
CA LEU A 377 -21.09 12.68 -5.25
C LEU A 377 -21.10 11.57 -6.32
N VAL A 378 -20.01 11.47 -7.07
CA VAL A 378 -19.89 10.49 -8.16
C VAL A 378 -18.57 9.74 -8.11
N THR A 379 -18.54 8.56 -8.75
CA THR A 379 -17.30 7.80 -8.93
C THR A 379 -16.36 8.54 -9.87
N SER A 380 -15.05 8.49 -9.56
CA SER A 380 -14.00 9.13 -10.38
C SER A 380 -12.77 8.27 -10.53
N GLY A 381 -12.82 7.02 -10.09
CA GLY A 381 -11.70 6.08 -10.17
C GLY A 381 -12.16 4.64 -10.04
N GLY A 382 -11.20 3.73 -10.04
CA GLY A 382 -11.49 2.30 -9.94
C GLY A 382 -11.95 1.87 -8.57
N ARG A 383 -11.11 2.07 -7.56
CA ARG A 383 -11.53 1.89 -6.16
C ARG A 383 -12.16 3.18 -5.68
N VAL A 384 -13.36 3.10 -5.16
CA VAL A 384 -14.21 4.25 -4.89
C VAL A 384 -14.31 4.58 -3.42
N LEU A 385 -14.62 3.59 -2.60
CA LEU A 385 -14.80 3.73 -1.16
C LEU A 385 -14.19 2.54 -0.44
N CYS A 386 -13.85 2.73 0.84
CA CYS A 386 -13.51 1.63 1.74
C CYS A 386 -14.31 1.79 3.02
N VAL A 387 -15.12 0.79 3.34
CA VAL A 387 -15.95 0.77 4.56
C VAL A 387 -15.24 -0.06 5.61
N VAL A 388 -14.87 0.55 6.72
CA VAL A 388 -14.13 -0.09 7.82
C VAL A 388 -15.04 -0.30 9.01
N GLY A 389 -15.07 -1.53 9.52
CA GLY A 389 -15.72 -1.87 10.77
C GLY A 389 -14.70 -2.23 11.85
N LEU A 390 -14.98 -1.84 13.09
CA LEU A 390 -14.22 -2.22 14.28
C LEU A 390 -15.07 -3.15 15.14
N GLY A 391 -14.46 -4.21 15.67
CA GLY A 391 -15.15 -5.17 16.52
C GLY A 391 -14.20 -5.87 17.47
N ASP A 392 -14.72 -6.48 18.53
CA ASP A 392 -13.92 -7.19 19.52
C ASP A 392 -13.17 -8.38 18.92
N ASP A 393 -13.70 -8.93 17.83
CA ASP A 393 -13.06 -9.94 17.01
C ASP A 393 -13.31 -9.63 15.52
N LEU A 394 -12.72 -10.43 14.63
CA LEU A 394 -12.88 -10.23 13.18
C LEU A 394 -14.31 -10.49 12.71
N HIS A 395 -15.06 -11.39 13.34
CA HIS A 395 -16.47 -11.63 12.99
C HIS A 395 -17.30 -10.37 13.23
N GLN A 396 -17.13 -9.72 14.37
CA GLN A 396 -17.85 -8.48 14.68
C GLN A 396 -17.41 -7.33 13.76
N ALA A 397 -16.12 -7.18 13.51
CA ALA A 397 -15.59 -6.17 12.59
C ALA A 397 -16.18 -6.34 11.18
N ARG A 398 -16.20 -7.57 10.69
CA ARG A 398 -16.81 -7.93 9.41
C ARG A 398 -18.30 -7.57 9.37
N ASP A 399 -19.06 -8.01 10.35
CA ASP A 399 -20.50 -7.81 10.38
C ASP A 399 -20.84 -6.31 10.38
N LYS A 400 -20.10 -5.51 11.13
CA LYS A 400 -20.29 -4.06 11.17
C LYS A 400 -19.95 -3.40 9.83
N ALA A 401 -18.84 -3.81 9.20
CA ALA A 401 -18.43 -3.28 7.91
C ALA A 401 -19.49 -3.55 6.83
N TYR A 402 -19.95 -4.80 6.71
CA TYR A 402 -20.96 -5.16 5.71
C TYR A 402 -22.33 -4.54 5.99
N LYS A 403 -22.72 -4.40 7.25
CA LYS A 403 -23.96 -3.72 7.60
C LYS A 403 -23.94 -2.24 7.20
N ALA A 404 -22.82 -1.56 7.43
CA ALA A 404 -22.64 -0.17 6.99
C ALA A 404 -22.60 -0.07 5.45
N LEU A 405 -21.95 -1.01 4.79
CA LEU A 405 -21.85 -1.08 3.33
C LEU A 405 -23.22 -1.22 2.66
N ASP A 406 -24.15 -1.95 3.27
CA ASP A 406 -25.50 -2.16 2.70
C ASP A 406 -26.29 -0.86 2.48
N LYS A 407 -25.91 0.22 3.13
CA LYS A 407 -26.54 1.53 2.98
C LYS A 407 -25.99 2.32 1.80
N ILE A 408 -24.87 1.90 1.24
CA ILE A 408 -24.16 2.60 0.16
C ILE A 408 -24.57 1.98 -1.17
N HIS A 409 -24.85 2.83 -2.14
CA HIS A 409 -25.18 2.37 -3.49
C HIS A 409 -24.62 3.29 -4.56
N PHE A 410 -24.11 2.70 -5.61
CA PHE A 410 -23.89 3.32 -6.92
C PHE A 410 -24.00 2.25 -8.01
N ASP A 411 -24.38 2.65 -9.19
CA ASP A 411 -24.62 1.72 -10.30
C ASP A 411 -23.34 0.99 -10.70
N GLY A 412 -23.43 -0.33 -10.87
CA GLY A 412 -22.29 -1.17 -11.21
C GLY A 412 -21.29 -1.40 -10.09
N MET A 413 -21.66 -1.09 -8.85
CA MET A 413 -20.81 -1.28 -7.67
C MET A 413 -20.32 -2.72 -7.54
N GLN A 414 -19.02 -2.90 -7.37
CA GLN A 414 -18.39 -4.20 -7.15
C GLN A 414 -17.73 -4.25 -5.78
N TYR A 415 -17.92 -5.36 -5.07
CA TYR A 415 -17.22 -5.63 -3.82
C TYR A 415 -17.20 -7.13 -3.53
N ARG A 416 -16.25 -7.58 -2.74
CA ARG A 416 -16.19 -8.97 -2.28
C ARG A 416 -17.04 -9.16 -1.03
N LYS A 417 -17.71 -10.30 -0.95
CA LYS A 417 -18.55 -10.69 0.20
C LYS A 417 -17.78 -11.51 1.23
N ASP A 418 -16.55 -11.88 0.94
CA ASP A 418 -15.74 -12.83 1.72
C ASP A 418 -14.49 -12.22 2.33
N ILE A 419 -14.40 -10.89 2.46
CA ILE A 419 -13.23 -10.25 3.07
C ILE A 419 -13.03 -10.80 4.49
N GLY A 420 -11.81 -11.24 4.77
CA GLY A 420 -11.44 -11.84 6.05
C GLY A 420 -11.59 -13.36 6.11
N HIS A 421 -12.04 -14.02 5.05
CA HIS A 421 -12.37 -15.46 5.07
C HIS A 421 -11.23 -16.36 5.58
N ARG A 422 -9.97 -15.98 5.37
CA ARG A 422 -8.80 -16.77 5.81
C ARG A 422 -8.63 -16.76 7.34
N ALA A 423 -9.21 -15.79 8.02
CA ALA A 423 -9.05 -15.58 9.45
C ALA A 423 -10.34 -15.78 10.26
N LEU A 424 -11.41 -16.21 9.60
CA LEU A 424 -12.74 -16.39 10.21
C LEU A 424 -13.11 -17.86 10.40
#